data_40501624f6488bb270b30a9a08877867
#
_entry.id   40501624f6488bb270b30a9a08877867
#
_cell.length_a   1.000
_cell.length_b   1.000
_cell.length_c   1.000
_cell.angle_alpha   90.00
_cell.angle_beta   90.00
_cell.angle_gamma   90.00
#
_symmetry.space_group_name_H-M   'P 1'
#
loop_
_entity.id
_entity.type
_entity.pdbx_description
1 polymer ?
#
loop_
_entity_poly.entity_id
_entity_poly.type
_entity_poly.pdbx_seq_one_letter_code
_entity_poly.pdbx_strand_id
1 'polypeptide(L)'
;MYRSLIFLLLIGVANAHQMSPTYPKWSDSYLDNLIVTRVRVFNQRNDVEYYEIGVFDKDMKPIPFVSQYDIRGIKYHNYAEFTVYLNDKYKDDAKYICSKSMLTELKSTGVVSRICSKFKD
;
A
#
# COMPACT_ATOMS: atom_id res chain seq x y z
N MET A 1 -2.76 -40.90 -4.55
CA MET A 1 -1.91 -40.48 -5.56
C MET A 1 -2.39 -39.29 -6.32
N TYR A 2 -3.56 -39.14 -6.60
CA TYR A 2 -3.99 -37.96 -7.30
C TYR A 2 -4.14 -36.79 -6.41
N ARG A 3 -4.07 -36.98 -5.18
CA ARG A 3 -4.31 -35.92 -4.30
C ARG A 3 -3.32 -34.79 -4.44
N SER A 4 -2.12 -35.12 -4.81
CA SER A 4 -1.09 -34.08 -4.93
C SER A 4 -1.41 -33.05 -5.99
N LEU A 5 -2.26 -33.35 -6.90
CA LEU A 5 -2.61 -32.41 -7.94
C LEU A 5 -3.37 -31.23 -7.41
N ILE A 6 -4.08 -31.43 -6.34
CA ILE A 6 -4.93 -30.40 -5.79
C ILE A 6 -4.14 -29.25 -5.25
N PHE A 7 -2.95 -29.50 -4.72
CA PHE A 7 -2.16 -28.46 -4.18
C PHE A 7 -1.69 -27.46 -5.21
N LEU A 8 -1.43 -27.94 -6.39
CA LEU A 8 -0.92 -27.07 -7.42
C LEU A 8 -1.90 -25.99 -7.78
N LEU A 9 -3.14 -26.24 -7.60
CA LEU A 9 -4.16 -25.27 -7.92
C LEU A 9 -4.16 -24.09 -6.97
N LEU A 10 -3.69 -24.31 -5.77
CA LEU A 10 -3.67 -23.25 -4.78
C LEU A 10 -2.55 -22.26 -5.00
N ILE A 11 -1.59 -22.65 -5.79
CA ILE A 11 -0.42 -21.82 -6.00
C ILE A 11 -0.66 -20.78 -7.07
N GLY A 12 -1.74 -20.91 -7.79
CA GLY A 12 -2.01 -20.04 -8.90
C GLY A 12 -2.50 -18.65 -8.53
N VAL A 13 -2.41 -18.26 -7.27
CA VAL A 13 -2.85 -16.94 -6.86
C VAL A 13 -1.84 -15.91 -7.31
N ALA A 14 -2.25 -15.03 -8.19
CA ALA A 14 -1.39 -13.97 -8.68
C ALA A 14 -1.34 -12.84 -7.67
N ASN A 15 -0.16 -12.35 -7.41
CA ASN A 15 0.01 -11.17 -6.59
C ASN A 15 -0.10 -9.93 -7.46
N ALA A 16 -0.94 -9.01 -7.05
CA ALA A 16 -1.16 -7.78 -7.81
C ALA A 16 -0.06 -6.76 -7.52
N HIS A 17 0.32 -6.63 -6.27
CA HIS A 17 1.45 -5.82 -5.83
C HIS A 17 1.77 -6.18 -4.39
N GLN A 18 2.87 -5.64 -3.88
CA GLN A 18 3.29 -5.88 -2.50
C GLN A 18 3.63 -4.56 -1.84
N MET A 19 3.49 -4.51 -0.54
CA MET A 19 3.88 -3.36 0.25
C MET A 19 4.69 -3.81 1.45
N SER A 20 5.78 -3.12 1.72
CA SER A 20 6.63 -3.40 2.88
C SER A 20 6.96 -2.11 3.61
N PRO A 21 7.20 -2.16 4.90
CA PRO A 21 7.17 -3.34 5.77
C PRO A 21 5.75 -3.81 6.07
N THR A 22 5.63 -5.03 6.57
CA THR A 22 4.32 -5.62 6.89
C THR A 22 3.59 -4.84 7.98
N TYR A 23 4.36 -4.35 8.96
CA TYR A 23 3.82 -3.56 10.06
C TYR A 23 4.59 -2.25 10.15
N PRO A 24 4.19 -1.23 9.38
CA PRO A 24 4.88 0.05 9.41
C PRO A 24 4.81 0.69 10.78
N LYS A 25 5.78 1.53 11.07
CA LYS A 25 5.91 2.16 12.37
C LYS A 25 6.03 3.66 12.19
N TRP A 26 5.34 4.40 13.04
CA TRP A 26 5.51 5.84 13.09
C TRP A 26 6.76 6.21 13.86
N SER A 27 7.48 7.19 13.37
CA SER A 27 8.67 7.75 14.02
C SER A 27 8.54 9.26 14.10
N ASP A 28 9.33 9.86 14.98
CA ASP A 28 9.36 11.31 15.06
C ASP A 28 10.00 11.88 13.80
N SER A 29 9.56 13.06 13.42
CA SER A 29 10.13 13.75 12.27
C SER A 29 10.82 15.03 12.73
N TYR A 30 11.50 15.70 11.80
CA TYR A 30 12.09 17.01 12.09
C TYR A 30 11.04 18.09 12.26
N LEU A 31 9.85 17.84 11.75
CA LEU A 31 8.80 18.85 11.75
C LEU A 31 7.98 18.71 13.02
N ASP A 32 7.68 19.84 13.64
CA ASP A 32 6.89 19.83 14.84
C ASP A 32 5.49 19.30 14.56
N ASN A 33 4.99 18.48 15.46
CA ASN A 33 3.65 17.91 15.39
C ASN A 33 3.43 16.93 14.24
N LEU A 34 4.49 16.51 13.56
CA LEU A 34 4.38 15.51 12.49
C LEU A 34 5.21 14.28 12.82
N ILE A 35 4.60 13.13 12.63
CA ILE A 35 5.27 11.84 12.68
C ILE A 35 5.38 11.32 11.27
N VAL A 36 6.29 10.40 11.03
CA VAL A 36 6.62 9.93 9.69
C VAL A 36 6.71 8.42 9.62
N THR A 37 6.26 7.88 8.51
CA THR A 37 6.49 6.48 8.17
C THR A 37 6.86 6.36 6.71
N ARG A 38 7.50 5.26 6.33
CA ARG A 38 7.89 4.99 4.96
C ARG A 38 7.44 3.59 4.59
N VAL A 39 6.86 3.47 3.40
CA VAL A 39 6.47 2.19 2.86
C VAL A 39 6.95 2.08 1.43
N ARG A 40 7.25 0.88 1.00
CA ARG A 40 7.60 0.57 -0.38
C ARG A 40 6.45 -0.18 -1.01
N VAL A 41 6.10 0.23 -2.21
CA VAL A 41 5.10 -0.47 -3.02
C VAL A 41 5.82 -1.07 -4.22
N PHE A 42 5.67 -2.36 -4.40
CA PHE A 42 6.31 -3.11 -5.46
C PHE A 42 5.24 -3.50 -6.48
N ASN A 43 5.42 -3.08 -7.72
CA ASN A 43 4.45 -3.37 -8.77
C ASN A 43 4.76 -4.69 -9.45
N GLN A 44 3.86 -5.66 -9.29
CA GLN A 44 3.94 -6.97 -9.93
C GLN A 44 2.95 -7.13 -11.07
N ARG A 45 2.33 -6.04 -11.51
CA ARG A 45 1.35 -6.07 -12.61
C ARG A 45 1.86 -5.28 -13.79
N ASN A 46 1.76 -5.88 -14.97
CA ASN A 46 2.13 -5.19 -16.20
C ASN A 46 0.99 -4.37 -16.79
N ASP A 47 -0.20 -4.47 -16.22
CA ASP A 47 -1.39 -3.74 -16.70
C ASP A 47 -1.71 -2.51 -15.87
N VAL A 48 -0.91 -2.23 -14.83
CA VAL A 48 -1.11 -1.08 -13.95
C VAL A 48 0.20 -0.34 -13.81
N GLU A 49 0.15 0.99 -13.92
CA GLU A 49 1.33 1.82 -13.75
C GLU A 49 1.27 2.73 -12.53
N TYR A 50 0.09 3.04 -12.02
CA TYR A 50 -0.07 4.03 -10.96
C TYR A 50 -0.64 3.42 -9.71
N TYR A 51 -0.10 3.85 -8.57
CA TYR A 51 -0.55 3.41 -7.26
C TYR A 51 -0.75 4.60 -6.35
N GLU A 52 -1.80 4.53 -5.56
CA GLU A 52 -2.18 5.57 -4.61
C GLU A 52 -2.01 5.06 -3.19
N ILE A 53 -1.49 5.92 -2.32
CA ILE A 53 -1.33 5.61 -0.90
C ILE A 53 -2.41 6.34 -0.08
N GLY A 54 -2.84 5.74 1.00
CA GLY A 54 -3.78 6.39 1.92
C GLY A 54 -3.62 5.87 3.34
N VAL A 55 -4.03 6.68 4.30
CA VAL A 55 -4.02 6.33 5.72
C VAL A 55 -5.47 6.27 6.19
N PHE A 56 -5.78 5.27 7.00
CA PHE A 56 -7.17 4.98 7.36
C PHE A 56 -7.30 4.63 8.84
N ASP A 57 -8.46 4.91 9.39
CA ASP A 57 -8.78 4.52 10.76
C ASP A 57 -9.32 3.08 10.81
N LYS A 58 -9.76 2.66 11.99
CA LYS A 58 -10.27 1.29 12.20
C LYS A 58 -11.50 0.99 11.35
N ASP A 59 -12.25 1.99 10.96
CA ASP A 59 -13.46 1.84 10.15
C ASP A 59 -13.18 2.10 8.68
N MET A 60 -11.91 2.16 8.30
CA MET A 60 -11.45 2.40 6.94
C MET A 60 -11.86 3.77 6.41
N LYS A 61 -12.00 4.73 7.30
CA LYS A 61 -12.23 6.12 6.90
C LYS A 61 -10.89 6.81 6.70
N PRO A 62 -10.78 7.65 5.67
CA PRO A 62 -9.50 8.32 5.38
C PRO A 62 -9.11 9.29 6.50
N ILE A 63 -7.82 9.30 6.79
CA ILE A 63 -7.22 10.27 7.71
C ILE A 63 -6.31 11.18 6.92
N PRO A 64 -6.37 12.50 7.12
CA PRO A 64 -5.50 13.43 6.40
C PRO A 64 -4.04 13.15 6.68
N PHE A 65 -3.23 13.21 5.65
CA PHE A 65 -1.78 13.04 5.76
C PHE A 65 -1.10 13.92 4.72
N VAL A 66 0.22 14.06 4.86
CA VAL A 66 1.03 14.84 3.93
C VAL A 66 2.06 13.91 3.31
N SER A 67 2.18 13.98 2.00
CA SER A 67 3.20 13.24 1.26
C SER A 67 3.60 14.06 0.05
N GLN A 68 4.84 13.94 -0.36
CA GLN A 68 5.28 14.61 -1.58
C GLN A 68 4.50 14.08 -2.77
N TYR A 69 4.23 12.77 -2.77
CA TYR A 69 3.42 12.12 -3.79
C TYR A 69 2.50 11.14 -3.10
N ASP A 70 1.21 11.31 -3.24
CA ASP A 70 0.23 10.31 -2.81
C ASP A 70 -0.12 9.34 -3.93
N ILE A 71 0.20 9.71 -5.18
CA ILE A 71 0.04 8.87 -6.37
C ILE A 71 1.38 8.85 -7.09
N ARG A 72 1.87 7.65 -7.41
CA ARG A 72 3.12 7.51 -8.14
C ARG A 72 3.01 6.48 -9.24
N GLY A 73 3.73 6.76 -10.34
CA GLY A 73 3.96 5.77 -11.36
C GLY A 73 5.04 4.79 -10.91
N ILE A 74 4.75 3.51 -11.02
CA ILE A 74 5.70 2.45 -10.68
C ILE A 74 5.67 1.45 -11.82
N LYS A 75 6.79 1.35 -12.53
CA LYS A 75 6.88 0.43 -13.66
C LYS A 75 6.83 -1.01 -13.17
N TYR A 76 6.41 -1.88 -14.05
CA TYR A 76 6.36 -3.31 -13.81
C TYR A 76 7.71 -3.82 -13.30
N HIS A 77 7.68 -4.58 -12.23
CA HIS A 77 8.85 -5.15 -11.55
C HIS A 77 9.70 -4.12 -10.81
N ASN A 78 9.24 -2.88 -10.72
CA ASN A 78 9.92 -1.86 -9.93
C ASN A 78 9.16 -1.54 -8.66
N TYR A 79 9.78 -0.75 -7.81
CA TYR A 79 9.15 -0.30 -6.57
C TYR A 79 9.31 1.21 -6.44
N ALA A 80 8.50 1.79 -5.58
CA ALA A 80 8.63 3.17 -5.16
C ALA A 80 8.45 3.26 -3.64
N GLU A 81 9.15 4.20 -3.04
CA GLU A 81 9.02 4.46 -1.63
C GLU A 81 8.11 5.67 -1.44
N PHE A 82 7.16 5.53 -0.55
CA PHE A 82 6.29 6.62 -0.14
C PHE A 82 6.68 7.04 1.26
N THR A 83 6.90 8.34 1.45
CA THR A 83 7.14 8.92 2.76
C THR A 83 5.87 9.66 3.17
N VAL A 84 5.30 9.26 4.29
CA VAL A 84 4.00 9.75 4.75
C VAL A 84 4.18 10.45 6.09
N TYR A 85 3.73 11.69 6.16
CA TYR A 85 3.74 12.48 7.39
C TYR A 85 2.31 12.60 7.90
N LEU A 86 2.16 12.42 9.19
CA LEU A 86 0.87 12.48 9.85
C LEU A 86 0.94 13.46 11.02
N ASN A 87 -0.09 14.29 11.19
CA ASN A 87 -0.19 15.09 12.39
C ASN A 87 -0.30 14.15 13.58
N ASP A 88 0.50 14.36 14.61
CA ASP A 88 0.60 13.44 15.73
C ASP A 88 -0.72 13.29 16.49
N LYS A 89 -1.62 14.26 16.38
CA LYS A 89 -2.94 14.14 16.99
C LYS A 89 -3.77 12.99 16.43
N TYR A 90 -3.40 12.49 15.23
CA TYR A 90 -4.10 11.36 14.60
C TYR A 90 -3.41 10.03 14.85
N LYS A 91 -2.33 10.01 15.61
CA LYS A 91 -1.54 8.79 15.77
C LYS A 91 -2.36 7.62 16.28
N ASP A 92 -3.21 7.86 17.26
CA ASP A 92 -4.02 6.79 17.86
C ASP A 92 -5.16 6.35 16.93
N ASP A 93 -5.60 7.21 16.04
CA ASP A 93 -6.68 6.91 15.12
C ASP A 93 -6.19 6.20 13.88
N ALA A 94 -4.96 6.42 13.46
CA ALA A 94 -4.40 5.82 12.26
C ALA A 94 -4.10 4.34 12.50
N LYS A 95 -4.84 3.47 11.82
CA LYS A 95 -4.69 2.01 11.99
C LYS A 95 -4.07 1.34 10.79
N TYR A 96 -4.33 1.83 9.59
CA TYR A 96 -3.88 1.19 8.37
C TYR A 96 -3.28 2.18 7.40
N ILE A 97 -2.29 1.72 6.65
CA ILE A 97 -1.81 2.41 5.47
C ILE A 97 -2.05 1.45 4.30
N CYS A 98 -2.65 1.97 3.25
CA CYS A 98 -3.06 1.14 2.11
C CYS A 98 -2.48 1.68 0.83
N SER A 99 -2.13 0.76 -0.06
CA SER A 99 -1.79 1.08 -1.44
C SER A 99 -2.85 0.49 -2.35
N LYS A 100 -3.25 1.26 -3.35
CA LYS A 100 -4.31 0.85 -4.27
C LYS A 100 -3.85 1.06 -5.70
N SER A 101 -4.06 0.07 -6.54
CA SER A 101 -3.78 0.22 -7.97
C SER A 101 -4.82 1.14 -8.59
N MET A 102 -4.37 2.02 -9.47
CA MET A 102 -5.25 2.93 -10.17
C MET A 102 -5.48 2.44 -11.59
N LEU A 103 -6.74 2.42 -12.00
CA LEU A 103 -7.08 1.99 -13.34
C LEU A 103 -6.82 3.11 -14.32
N THR A 104 -6.23 2.74 -15.47
CA THR A 104 -6.10 3.66 -16.60
C THR A 104 -6.93 3.10 -17.74
N GLU A 105 -7.47 3.98 -18.56
CA GLU A 105 -8.36 3.57 -19.65
C GLU A 105 -7.71 2.63 -20.64
N LEU A 106 -6.41 2.79 -20.87
CA LEU A 106 -5.75 2.07 -21.93
C LEU A 106 -5.26 0.69 -21.57
N LYS A 107 -5.00 0.43 -20.29
CA LYS A 107 -4.37 -0.81 -19.86
C LYS A 107 -5.13 -1.58 -18.81
N SER A 108 -6.23 -1.03 -18.34
CA SER A 108 -6.93 -1.61 -17.22
C SER A 108 -7.68 -2.87 -17.60
N THR A 109 -7.53 -3.90 -16.77
CA THR A 109 -8.35 -5.10 -16.88
C THR A 109 -9.64 -4.96 -16.07
N GLY A 110 -9.84 -3.83 -15.42
CA GLY A 110 -10.98 -3.62 -14.54
C GLY A 110 -10.75 -4.11 -13.13
N VAL A 111 -9.60 -4.69 -12.84
CA VAL A 111 -9.31 -5.22 -11.51
C VAL A 111 -8.50 -4.21 -10.72
N VAL A 112 -9.04 -3.78 -9.58
CA VAL A 112 -8.37 -2.91 -8.63
C VAL A 112 -7.86 -3.78 -7.48
N SER A 113 -6.58 -3.68 -7.19
CA SER A 113 -6.01 -4.35 -6.04
C SER A 113 -5.69 -3.33 -4.95
N ARG A 114 -5.92 -3.72 -3.72
CA ARG A 114 -5.67 -2.88 -2.56
C ARG A 114 -5.01 -3.72 -1.49
N ILE A 115 -3.90 -3.22 -0.96
CA ILE A 115 -3.18 -3.88 0.11
C ILE A 115 -3.09 -2.91 1.27
N CYS A 116 -3.48 -3.37 2.44
CA CYS A 116 -3.43 -2.57 3.65
C CYS A 116 -2.52 -3.23 4.66
N SER A 117 -1.68 -2.42 5.28
CA SER A 117 -0.81 -2.85 6.36
C SER A 117 -1.23 -2.15 7.64
N LYS A 118 -1.31 -2.93 8.71
CA LYS A 118 -1.65 -2.39 10.01
C LYS A 118 -0.42 -1.80 10.65
N PHE A 119 -0.54 -0.59 11.19
CA PHE A 119 0.57 0.03 11.90
C PHE A 119 0.94 -0.76 13.14
N LYS A 120 2.23 -0.79 13.43
CA LYS A 120 2.74 -1.44 14.61
C LYS A 120 2.39 -0.59 15.84
N ASP A 121 1.92 -1.24 16.88
CA ASP A 121 1.59 -0.58 18.14
C ASP A 121 2.83 -0.10 18.88
#